data_b98cb93a50f6dfb0930900c4f38a82dc
#
_entry.id   b98cb93a50f6dfb0930900c4f38a82dc
#
_cell.length_a   1.000
_cell.length_b   1.000
_cell.length_c   1.000
_cell.angle_alpha   90.00
_cell.angle_beta   90.00
_cell.angle_gamma   90.00
#
_symmetry.space_group_name_H-M   'P 1'
#
loop_
_entity.id
_entity.type
_entity.pdbx_description
1 polymer ?
#
loop_
_entity_poly.entity_id
_entity_poly.type
_entity_poly.pdbx_seq_one_letter_code
_entity_poly.pdbx_strand_id
1 'polypeptide(L)'
;MLPQFSNNFIVIHFIGHLKIFYDIFLQVFTTVAVFFMLYLNGMMLARDSQIIERKLMKYNKELQRAANTDMLTKLWNRLFLMQYMEKKVASPDIFLSIAIGDIDFFKKVNDTYGHECGDEVLRTLAAVFKKEMEGYGVVARWGGEEFIFVFEGVNGDEAMVLLDHLQRA
;
A
#
# COMPACT_ATOMS: atom_id res chain seq x y z
N MET A 1 -44.25 33.67 75.17
CA MET A 1 -43.40 32.45 75.00
C MET A 1 -43.76 31.75 73.68
N LEU A 2 -43.25 32.22 72.55
CA LEU A 2 -43.22 31.49 71.28
C LEU A 2 -42.40 32.29 70.21
N PRO A 3 -41.10 32.03 69.98
CA PRO A 3 -40.56 32.16 68.66
C PRO A 3 -39.51 31.06 68.26
N GLN A 4 -39.24 30.06 69.10
CA GLN A 4 -38.17 29.10 68.83
C GLN A 4 -38.49 28.03 67.76
N PHE A 5 -39.76 27.73 67.48
CA PHE A 5 -40.15 26.68 66.52
C PHE A 5 -40.03 27.13 65.04
N SER A 6 -40.13 28.42 64.80
CA SER A 6 -40.07 28.97 63.44
C SER A 6 -38.67 28.88 62.78
N ASN A 7 -37.63 29.12 63.61
CA ASN A 7 -36.23 29.13 63.08
C ASN A 7 -35.72 27.72 62.75
N ASN A 8 -36.09 26.71 63.56
CA ASN A 8 -35.66 25.34 63.27
C ASN A 8 -36.30 24.78 61.98
N PHE A 9 -37.52 25.17 61.66
CA PHE A 9 -38.20 24.74 60.43
C PHE A 9 -37.55 25.33 59.17
N ILE A 10 -37.16 26.59 59.21
CA ILE A 10 -36.46 27.28 58.11
C ILE A 10 -35.08 26.65 57.86
N VAL A 11 -34.33 26.35 58.92
CA VAL A 11 -32.99 25.72 58.82
C VAL A 11 -33.07 24.31 58.25
N ILE A 12 -34.03 23.49 58.68
CA ILE A 12 -34.22 22.12 58.13
C ILE A 12 -34.61 22.19 56.67
N HIS A 13 -35.48 23.11 56.27
CA HIS A 13 -35.89 23.29 54.86
C HIS A 13 -34.72 23.74 53.97
N PHE A 14 -33.89 24.68 54.44
CA PHE A 14 -32.71 25.15 53.75
C PHE A 14 -31.65 24.02 53.57
N ILE A 15 -31.39 23.23 54.60
CA ILE A 15 -30.47 22.08 54.53
C ILE A 15 -30.98 21.02 53.53
N GLY A 16 -32.31 20.79 53.49
CA GLY A 16 -32.91 19.88 52.52
C GLY A 16 -32.71 20.34 51.07
N HIS A 17 -32.91 21.61 50.79
CA HIS A 17 -32.64 22.16 49.44
C HIS A 17 -31.16 22.10 49.06
N LEU A 18 -30.25 22.40 49.99
CA LEU A 18 -28.82 22.32 49.76
C LEU A 18 -28.39 20.88 49.44
N LYS A 19 -28.94 19.89 50.14
CA LYS A 19 -28.65 18.48 49.86
C LYS A 19 -29.14 18.07 48.47
N ILE A 20 -30.37 18.41 48.11
CA ILE A 20 -30.92 18.12 46.77
C ILE A 20 -30.06 18.75 45.69
N PHE A 21 -29.65 20.01 45.87
CA PHE A 21 -28.79 20.69 44.91
C PHE A 21 -27.44 19.99 44.78
N TYR A 22 -26.82 19.58 45.86
CA TYR A 22 -25.56 18.83 45.88
C TYR A 22 -25.69 17.48 45.14
N ASP A 23 -26.75 16.73 45.41
CA ASP A 23 -26.99 15.42 44.78
C ASP A 23 -27.20 15.55 43.27
N ILE A 24 -27.97 16.55 42.82
CA ILE A 24 -28.15 16.85 41.39
C ILE A 24 -26.83 17.25 40.77
N PHE A 25 -26.07 18.13 41.39
CA PHE A 25 -24.75 18.55 40.90
C PHE A 25 -23.79 17.36 40.74
N LEU A 26 -23.71 16.50 41.75
CA LEU A 26 -22.87 15.31 41.69
C LEU A 26 -23.30 14.36 40.58
N GLN A 27 -24.60 14.15 40.39
CA GLN A 27 -25.13 13.30 39.33
C GLN A 27 -24.84 13.86 37.93
N VAL A 28 -25.01 15.15 37.71
CA VAL A 28 -24.67 15.80 36.44
C VAL A 28 -23.17 15.69 36.18
N PHE A 29 -22.34 16.01 37.18
CA PHE A 29 -20.90 15.92 37.07
C PHE A 29 -20.40 14.51 36.69
N THR A 30 -20.89 13.49 37.40
CA THR A 30 -20.53 12.09 37.13
C THR A 30 -20.98 11.67 35.72
N THR A 31 -22.17 12.06 35.30
CA THR A 31 -22.69 11.77 33.94
C THR A 31 -21.80 12.39 32.86
N VAL A 32 -21.45 13.68 33.02
CA VAL A 32 -20.55 14.38 32.08
C VAL A 32 -19.16 13.72 32.04
N ALA A 33 -18.62 13.35 33.20
CA ALA A 33 -17.32 12.67 33.29
C ALA A 33 -17.33 11.32 32.53
N VAL A 34 -18.39 10.53 32.67
CA VAL A 34 -18.55 9.24 31.97
C VAL A 34 -18.61 9.48 30.46
N PHE A 35 -19.42 10.42 29.99
CA PHE A 35 -19.49 10.74 28.56
C PHE A 35 -18.15 11.23 28.01
N PHE A 36 -17.42 12.03 28.76
CA PHE A 36 -16.09 12.50 28.37
C PHE A 36 -15.09 11.33 28.26
N MET A 37 -15.11 10.40 29.23
CA MET A 37 -14.28 9.19 29.19
C MET A 37 -14.61 8.30 27.98
N LEU A 38 -15.90 8.12 27.68
CA LEU A 38 -16.34 7.36 26.49
C LEU A 38 -15.88 8.02 25.19
N TYR A 39 -15.95 9.34 25.11
CA TYR A 39 -15.47 10.11 23.97
C TYR A 39 -13.95 9.95 23.78
N LEU A 40 -13.16 10.07 24.82
CA LEU A 40 -11.70 9.87 24.76
C LEU A 40 -11.35 8.44 24.33
N ASN A 41 -12.05 7.46 24.87
CA ASN A 41 -11.86 6.05 24.51
C ASN A 41 -12.21 5.81 23.03
N GLY A 42 -13.32 6.37 22.54
CA GLY A 42 -13.70 6.31 21.14
C GLY A 42 -12.65 6.95 20.21
N MET A 43 -12.10 8.10 20.59
CA MET A 43 -11.01 8.74 19.84
C MET A 43 -9.74 7.88 19.82
N MET A 44 -9.40 7.24 20.93
CA MET A 44 -8.22 6.37 21.01
C MET A 44 -8.38 5.14 20.10
N LEU A 45 -9.53 4.46 20.19
CA LEU A 45 -9.85 3.32 19.32
C LEU A 45 -9.84 3.68 17.83
N ALA A 46 -10.38 4.85 17.46
CA ALA A 46 -10.37 5.32 16.07
C ALA A 46 -8.94 5.55 15.56
N ARG A 47 -8.05 6.11 16.39
CA ARG A 47 -6.63 6.29 16.04
C ARG A 47 -5.91 4.96 15.85
N ASP A 48 -6.12 4.01 16.75
CA ASP A 48 -5.50 2.69 16.68
C ASP A 48 -5.96 1.93 15.42
N SER A 49 -7.24 2.00 15.08
CA SER A 49 -7.79 1.42 13.84
C SER A 49 -7.11 2.00 12.59
N GLN A 50 -6.93 3.32 12.51
CA GLN A 50 -6.25 3.96 11.37
C GLN A 50 -4.78 3.52 11.24
N ILE A 51 -4.09 3.34 12.36
CA ILE A 51 -2.69 2.88 12.35
C ILE A 51 -2.62 1.44 11.84
N ILE A 52 -3.53 0.58 12.29
CA ILE A 52 -3.61 -0.82 11.86
C ILE A 52 -3.93 -0.92 10.37
N GLU A 53 -4.91 -0.16 9.87
CA GLU A 53 -5.26 -0.12 8.45
C GLU A 53 -4.06 0.30 7.59
N ARG A 54 -3.34 1.36 7.97
CA ARG A 54 -2.15 1.82 7.24
C ARG A 54 -1.05 0.75 7.20
N LYS A 55 -0.81 0.06 8.33
CA LYS A 55 0.15 -1.04 8.38
C LYS A 55 -0.28 -2.19 7.48
N LEU A 56 -1.56 -2.56 7.52
CA LEU A 56 -2.11 -3.63 6.68
C LEU A 56 -1.99 -3.30 5.18
N MET A 57 -2.32 -2.08 4.78
CA MET A 57 -2.13 -1.61 3.40
C MET A 57 -0.66 -1.66 2.97
N LYS A 58 0.26 -1.25 3.86
CA LYS A 58 1.70 -1.32 3.58
C LYS A 58 2.17 -2.76 3.37
N TYR A 59 1.83 -3.67 4.28
CA TYR A 59 2.18 -5.09 4.17
C TYR A 59 1.57 -5.74 2.92
N ASN A 60 0.30 -5.46 2.61
CA ASN A 60 -0.32 -5.96 1.40
C ASN A 60 0.40 -5.48 0.13
N LYS A 61 0.82 -4.21 0.09
CA LYS A 61 1.59 -3.67 -1.04
C LYS A 61 2.97 -4.31 -1.16
N GLU A 62 3.64 -4.58 -0.05
CA GLU A 62 4.94 -5.28 -0.02
C GLU A 62 4.78 -6.74 -0.49
N LEU A 63 3.75 -7.45 -0.01
CA LEU A 63 3.43 -8.81 -0.45
C LEU A 63 3.11 -8.86 -1.95
N GLN A 64 2.29 -7.93 -2.45
CA GLN A 64 1.99 -7.84 -3.88
C GLN A 64 3.23 -7.58 -4.72
N ARG A 65 4.12 -6.67 -4.27
CA ARG A 65 5.38 -6.43 -4.97
C ARG A 65 6.25 -7.69 -4.99
N ALA A 66 6.39 -8.37 -3.86
CA ALA A 66 7.17 -9.60 -3.77
C ALA A 66 6.59 -10.72 -4.66
N ALA A 67 5.26 -10.81 -4.75
CA ALA A 67 4.58 -11.79 -5.59
C ALA A 67 4.67 -11.48 -7.10
N ASN A 68 4.83 -10.19 -7.48
CA ASN A 68 4.78 -9.72 -8.85
C ASN A 68 6.13 -9.41 -9.49
N THR A 69 7.23 -9.46 -8.71
CA THR A 69 8.58 -9.21 -9.22
C THR A 69 9.43 -10.48 -9.23
N ASP A 70 10.33 -10.58 -10.20
CA ASP A 70 11.39 -11.59 -10.22
C ASP A 70 12.42 -11.30 -9.13
N MET A 71 12.80 -12.31 -8.37
CA MET A 71 13.67 -12.14 -7.20
C MET A 71 15.11 -11.77 -7.58
N LEU A 72 15.60 -12.24 -8.74
CA LEU A 72 16.96 -11.99 -9.19
C LEU A 72 17.09 -10.61 -9.83
N THR A 73 16.23 -10.32 -10.80
CA THR A 73 16.33 -9.15 -11.66
C THR A 73 15.55 -7.94 -11.16
N LYS A 74 14.62 -8.14 -10.22
CA LYS A 74 13.68 -7.10 -9.72
C LYS A 74 12.81 -6.46 -10.81
N LEU A 75 12.77 -7.04 -12.01
CA LEU A 75 11.76 -6.76 -13.04
C LEU A 75 10.42 -7.37 -12.65
N TRP A 76 9.39 -7.02 -13.38
CA TRP A 76 8.13 -7.72 -13.27
C TRP A 76 8.31 -9.20 -13.64
N ASN A 77 7.58 -10.09 -12.97
CA ASN A 77 7.57 -11.50 -13.29
C ASN A 77 6.43 -11.85 -14.27
N ARG A 78 6.41 -13.09 -14.71
CA ARG A 78 5.39 -13.64 -15.61
C ARG A 78 3.97 -13.46 -15.07
N LEU A 79 3.76 -13.63 -13.76
CA LEU A 79 2.42 -13.50 -13.16
C LEU A 79 1.89 -12.08 -13.30
N PHE A 80 2.71 -11.09 -12.94
CA PHE A 80 2.35 -9.69 -13.11
C PHE A 80 2.03 -9.37 -14.58
N LEU A 81 2.89 -9.81 -15.51
CA LEU A 81 2.75 -9.49 -16.92
C LEU A 81 1.44 -10.04 -17.50
N MET A 82 1.06 -11.26 -17.15
CA MET A 82 -0.21 -11.86 -17.57
C MET A 82 -1.41 -11.04 -17.09
N GLN A 83 -1.43 -10.67 -15.80
CA GLN A 83 -2.49 -9.84 -15.22
C GLN A 83 -2.53 -8.43 -15.84
N TYR A 84 -1.36 -7.87 -16.12
CA TYR A 84 -1.23 -6.58 -16.76
C TYR A 84 -1.80 -6.57 -18.18
N MET A 85 -1.41 -7.54 -19.01
CA MET A 85 -1.91 -7.67 -20.37
C MET A 85 -3.42 -7.91 -20.41
N GLU A 86 -3.95 -8.79 -19.52
CA GLU A 86 -5.40 -9.05 -19.45
C GLU A 86 -6.18 -7.76 -19.18
N LYS A 87 -5.73 -6.93 -18.25
CA LYS A 87 -6.36 -5.63 -17.95
C LYS A 87 -6.27 -4.65 -19.11
N LYS A 88 -5.14 -4.62 -19.81
CA LYS A 88 -4.90 -3.67 -20.91
C LYS A 88 -5.67 -4.04 -22.18
N VAL A 89 -5.73 -5.32 -22.53
CA VAL A 89 -6.50 -5.82 -23.67
C VAL A 89 -8.00 -5.60 -23.49
N ALA A 90 -8.49 -5.57 -22.25
CA ALA A 90 -9.88 -5.24 -21.95
C ALA A 90 -10.22 -3.74 -22.13
N SER A 91 -9.21 -2.87 -22.35
CA SER A 91 -9.38 -1.43 -22.56
C SER A 91 -9.32 -1.10 -24.06
N PRO A 92 -10.43 -0.66 -24.70
CA PRO A 92 -10.53 -0.55 -26.16
C PRO A 92 -9.66 0.56 -26.79
N ASP A 93 -9.11 1.48 -25.99
CA ASP A 93 -8.47 2.71 -26.49
C ASP A 93 -6.93 2.67 -26.52
N ILE A 94 -6.31 1.55 -26.12
CA ILE A 94 -4.85 1.46 -26.06
C ILE A 94 -4.38 0.25 -26.87
N PHE A 95 -3.62 0.50 -27.93
CA PHE A 95 -2.92 -0.57 -28.61
C PHE A 95 -1.60 -0.89 -27.90
N LEU A 96 -1.21 -2.15 -27.95
CA LEU A 96 0.00 -2.68 -27.33
C LEU A 96 0.90 -3.29 -28.39
N SER A 97 2.19 -2.97 -28.36
CA SER A 97 3.22 -3.71 -29.08
C SER A 97 3.97 -4.61 -28.09
N ILE A 98 4.20 -5.85 -28.48
CA ILE A 98 4.84 -6.85 -27.61
C ILE A 98 6.07 -7.39 -28.33
N ALA A 99 7.20 -7.44 -27.61
CA ALA A 99 8.41 -8.06 -28.09
C ALA A 99 8.92 -9.10 -27.08
N ILE A 100 9.53 -10.15 -27.61
CA ILE A 100 10.19 -11.19 -26.82
C ILE A 100 11.69 -11.08 -27.11
N GLY A 101 12.49 -10.98 -26.05
CA GLY A 101 13.95 -10.98 -26.10
C GLY A 101 14.51 -12.18 -25.38
N ASP A 102 15.57 -12.72 -25.90
CA ASP A 102 16.35 -13.82 -25.32
C ASP A 102 17.84 -13.44 -25.33
N ILE A 103 18.61 -13.92 -24.36
CA ILE A 103 20.04 -13.60 -24.28
C ILE A 103 20.83 -14.60 -25.11
N ASP A 104 21.43 -14.11 -26.19
CA ASP A 104 22.26 -14.93 -27.06
C ASP A 104 23.41 -15.59 -26.31
N PHE A 105 23.53 -16.91 -26.49
CA PHE A 105 24.57 -17.73 -25.89
C PHE A 105 24.65 -17.71 -24.34
N PHE A 106 23.55 -17.41 -23.64
CA PHE A 106 23.55 -17.33 -22.18
C PHE A 106 24.02 -18.63 -21.52
N LYS A 107 23.63 -19.79 -22.06
CA LYS A 107 24.12 -21.08 -21.60
C LYS A 107 25.65 -21.15 -21.66
N LYS A 108 26.27 -20.65 -22.73
CA LYS A 108 27.74 -20.64 -22.87
C LYS A 108 28.41 -19.75 -21.80
N VAL A 109 27.78 -18.66 -21.41
CA VAL A 109 28.22 -17.82 -20.30
C VAL A 109 28.24 -18.61 -19.02
N ASN A 110 27.10 -19.30 -18.70
CA ASN A 110 27.00 -20.13 -17.51
C ASN A 110 28.01 -21.26 -17.51
N ASP A 111 28.16 -21.99 -18.62
CA ASP A 111 29.08 -23.14 -18.75
C ASP A 111 30.55 -22.70 -18.63
N THR A 112 30.90 -21.48 -19.04
CA THR A 112 32.28 -20.95 -19.05
C THR A 112 32.65 -20.27 -17.75
N TYR A 113 31.75 -19.46 -17.17
CA TYR A 113 32.03 -18.54 -16.06
C TYR A 113 31.24 -18.86 -14.79
N GLY A 114 30.37 -19.86 -14.84
CA GLY A 114 29.52 -20.27 -13.72
C GLY A 114 28.21 -19.48 -13.62
N HIS A 115 27.26 -20.05 -12.88
CA HIS A 115 25.92 -19.47 -12.72
C HIS A 115 25.91 -18.11 -12.02
N GLU A 116 26.87 -17.86 -11.11
CA GLU A 116 26.95 -16.55 -10.43
C GLU A 116 27.25 -15.42 -11.42
N CYS A 117 28.11 -15.69 -12.43
CA CYS A 117 28.39 -14.74 -13.50
C CYS A 117 27.16 -14.53 -14.40
N GLY A 118 26.44 -15.60 -14.73
CA GLY A 118 25.18 -15.51 -15.46
C GLY A 118 24.12 -14.70 -14.72
N ASP A 119 24.00 -14.88 -13.42
CA ASP A 119 23.11 -14.10 -12.57
C ASP A 119 23.45 -12.60 -12.61
N GLU A 120 24.73 -12.25 -12.61
CA GLU A 120 25.17 -10.84 -12.70
C GLU A 120 24.86 -10.23 -14.10
N VAL A 121 25.01 -11.01 -15.17
CA VAL A 121 24.58 -10.62 -16.52
C VAL A 121 23.09 -10.32 -16.53
N LEU A 122 22.28 -11.21 -15.95
CA LEU A 122 20.82 -11.01 -15.86
C LEU A 122 20.43 -9.76 -15.06
N ARG A 123 21.12 -9.48 -13.95
CA ARG A 123 20.88 -8.26 -13.15
C ARG A 123 21.25 -7.00 -13.92
N THR A 124 22.38 -7.02 -14.59
CA THR A 124 22.88 -5.88 -15.38
C THR A 124 21.95 -5.55 -16.52
N LEU A 125 21.57 -6.54 -17.34
CA LEU A 125 20.63 -6.35 -18.44
C LEU A 125 19.26 -5.89 -17.94
N ALA A 126 18.77 -6.47 -16.84
CA ALA A 126 17.50 -6.06 -16.27
C ALA A 126 17.50 -4.58 -15.81
N ALA A 127 18.61 -4.09 -15.28
CA ALA A 127 18.76 -2.68 -14.92
C ALA A 127 18.72 -1.75 -16.14
N VAL A 128 19.40 -2.14 -17.23
CA VAL A 128 19.34 -1.43 -18.52
C VAL A 128 17.91 -1.44 -19.07
N PHE A 129 17.31 -2.62 -19.19
CA PHE A 129 15.95 -2.75 -19.73
C PHE A 129 14.92 -1.92 -18.96
N LYS A 130 15.02 -1.93 -17.62
CA LYS A 130 14.13 -1.16 -16.78
C LYS A 130 14.25 0.34 -17.02
N LYS A 131 15.47 0.83 -17.19
CA LYS A 131 15.76 2.25 -17.41
C LYS A 131 15.25 2.69 -18.80
N GLU A 132 15.58 1.92 -19.82
CA GLU A 132 15.23 2.27 -21.22
C GLU A 132 13.72 2.12 -21.50
N MET A 133 13.02 1.24 -20.78
CA MET A 133 11.56 1.07 -20.89
C MET A 133 10.75 2.10 -20.10
N GLU A 134 11.41 2.97 -19.33
CA GLU A 134 10.73 3.98 -18.52
C GLU A 134 9.97 4.98 -19.41
N GLY A 135 8.66 5.08 -19.23
CA GLY A 135 7.78 5.94 -20.03
C GLY A 135 7.21 5.28 -21.29
N TYR A 136 7.70 4.13 -21.72
CA TYR A 136 7.20 3.43 -22.89
C TYR A 136 6.30 2.22 -22.57
N GLY A 137 6.41 1.67 -21.37
CA GLY A 137 5.62 0.52 -20.98
C GLY A 137 6.26 -0.30 -19.86
N VAL A 138 6.19 -1.61 -19.97
CA VAL A 138 6.72 -2.51 -18.94
C VAL A 138 7.61 -3.59 -19.54
N VAL A 139 8.62 -4.03 -18.77
CA VAL A 139 9.44 -5.19 -19.06
C VAL A 139 9.32 -6.20 -17.94
N ALA A 140 9.24 -7.47 -18.32
CA ALA A 140 9.14 -8.58 -17.39
C ALA A 140 10.15 -9.68 -17.77
N ARG A 141 10.67 -10.37 -16.74
CA ARG A 141 11.38 -11.63 -16.94
C ARG A 141 10.36 -12.75 -17.02
N TRP A 142 10.32 -13.42 -18.19
CA TRP A 142 9.36 -14.50 -18.46
C TRP A 142 9.81 -15.83 -17.85
N GLY A 143 11.11 -16.09 -17.89
CA GLY A 143 11.76 -17.26 -17.30
C GLY A 143 13.18 -17.42 -17.84
N GLY A 144 14.07 -18.06 -17.08
CA GLY A 144 15.44 -18.28 -17.53
C GLY A 144 16.14 -17.01 -18.00
N GLU A 145 16.40 -16.94 -19.30
CA GLU A 145 17.06 -15.85 -20.02
C GLU A 145 16.09 -15.05 -20.92
N GLU A 146 14.77 -15.33 -20.81
CA GLU A 146 13.73 -14.71 -21.64
C GLU A 146 13.10 -13.49 -20.95
N PHE A 147 12.94 -12.41 -21.72
CA PHE A 147 12.31 -11.15 -21.32
C PHE A 147 11.18 -10.79 -22.27
N ILE A 148 10.10 -10.23 -21.74
CA ILE A 148 8.99 -9.70 -22.54
C ILE A 148 8.87 -8.21 -22.30
N PHE A 149 8.82 -7.47 -23.39
CA PHE A 149 8.64 -6.02 -23.45
C PHE A 149 7.24 -5.73 -23.95
N VAL A 150 6.48 -4.93 -23.20
CA VAL A 150 5.14 -4.49 -23.60
C VAL A 150 5.14 -2.97 -23.68
N PHE A 151 4.95 -2.44 -24.88
CA PHE A 151 4.90 -1.01 -25.16
C PHE A 151 3.45 -0.54 -25.21
N GLU A 152 3.14 0.59 -24.56
CA GLU A 152 1.80 1.17 -24.53
C GLU A 152 1.71 2.37 -25.48
N GLY A 153 0.77 2.33 -26.41
CA GLY A 153 0.53 3.42 -27.36
C GLY A 153 1.66 3.62 -28.39
N VAL A 154 2.61 2.69 -28.46
CA VAL A 154 3.75 2.70 -29.40
C VAL A 154 3.47 1.67 -30.47
N ASN A 155 3.54 2.07 -31.74
CA ASN A 155 3.33 1.14 -32.86
C ASN A 155 4.52 0.21 -33.08
N GLY A 156 4.36 -0.83 -33.90
CA GLY A 156 5.40 -1.85 -34.11
C GLY A 156 6.71 -1.29 -34.66
N ASP A 157 6.66 -0.30 -35.57
CA ASP A 157 7.86 0.30 -36.16
C ASP A 157 8.62 1.15 -35.13
N GLU A 158 7.91 1.91 -34.33
CA GLU A 158 8.49 2.67 -33.21
C GLU A 158 9.08 1.74 -32.14
N ALA A 159 8.38 0.64 -31.81
CA ALA A 159 8.86 -0.36 -30.88
C ALA A 159 10.16 -1.02 -31.37
N MET A 160 10.29 -1.28 -32.68
CA MET A 160 11.52 -1.82 -33.26
C MET A 160 12.70 -0.86 -33.07
N VAL A 161 12.50 0.43 -33.26
CA VAL A 161 13.56 1.44 -33.04
C VAL A 161 14.01 1.46 -31.57
N LEU A 162 13.06 1.35 -30.61
CA LEU A 162 13.38 1.27 -29.20
C LEU A 162 14.13 -0.02 -28.85
N LEU A 163 13.76 -1.15 -29.45
CA LEU A 163 14.45 -2.43 -29.26
C LEU A 163 15.87 -2.42 -29.81
N ASP A 164 16.08 -1.78 -30.97
CA ASP A 164 17.43 -1.58 -31.52
C ASP A 164 18.33 -0.74 -30.61
N HIS A 165 17.76 0.25 -29.94
CA HIS A 165 18.46 1.00 -28.89
C HIS A 165 18.82 0.13 -27.69
N LEU A 166 17.86 -0.67 -27.20
CA LEU A 166 18.09 -1.61 -26.09
C LEU A 166 19.19 -2.61 -26.38
N GLN A 167 19.31 -3.06 -27.63
CA GLN A 167 20.32 -4.03 -28.05
C GLN A 167 21.76 -3.46 -28.09
N ARG A 168 21.86 -2.12 -28.19
CA ARG A 168 23.16 -1.42 -28.27
C ARG A 168 23.61 -0.80 -26.95
N ALA A 169 22.72 -0.75 -25.93
CA ALA A 169 22.97 -0.15 -24.63
C ALA A 169 23.71 -1.11 -23.69
#